data_1bffa7114859ce6f6ba223ca096c59d9
#
_entry.id   1bffa7114859ce6f6ba223ca096c59d9
#
_cell.length_a   1.000
_cell.length_b   1.000
_cell.length_c   1.000
_cell.angle_alpha   90.00
_cell.angle_beta   90.00
_cell.angle_gamma   90.00
#
_symmetry.space_group_name_H-M   'P 1'
#
loop_
_entity.id
_entity.type
_entity.pdbx_description
1 polymer ?
#
loop_
_entity_poly.entity_id
_entity_poly.type
_entity_poly.pdbx_seq_one_letter_code
_entity_poly.pdbx_strand_id
1 'polypeptide(L)'
;MRALKKLVAGFLFFIVIAISAFLTFAPAYVEKSRNSIVPHDPYPVSKTAQALHDTLLIGDWHADSLLWQRNIAKRGNRGQVDIPRLIEGNVAIQVFTAVTKSPKGQNYDNNATDAPDNITPLVVGQLWPPRTWTSLLERALYQAEKLHAIAEHSPNQLSVITSLAELEAHLVSRAAGSKAIGGLLGIEGAHPLQGDLSNMDRLEAAGHRVIGLQHFF
;
A
#
# COMPACT_ATOMS: atom_id res chain seq x y z
N MET A 1 -51.85 0.65 -6.03
CA MET A 1 -50.72 -0.08 -6.62
C MET A 1 -49.70 0.82 -7.32
N ARG A 2 -50.04 1.74 -8.25
CA ARG A 2 -49.08 2.62 -8.97
C ARG A 2 -48.30 3.56 -8.04
N ALA A 3 -48.94 4.18 -7.02
CA ALA A 3 -48.26 5.04 -6.07
C ALA A 3 -47.23 4.31 -5.21
N LEU A 4 -47.55 3.09 -4.74
CA LEU A 4 -46.63 2.27 -3.96
C LEU A 4 -45.40 1.86 -4.78
N LYS A 5 -45.60 1.49 -6.06
CA LYS A 5 -44.46 1.20 -6.97
C LYS A 5 -43.54 2.39 -7.17
N LYS A 6 -44.09 3.63 -7.30
CA LYS A 6 -43.29 4.86 -7.40
C LYS A 6 -42.52 5.16 -6.11
N LEU A 7 -43.14 4.96 -4.96
CA LEU A 7 -42.49 5.12 -3.65
C LEU A 7 -41.34 4.13 -3.46
N VAL A 8 -41.56 2.84 -3.77
CA VAL A 8 -40.51 1.82 -3.70
C VAL A 8 -39.38 2.12 -4.68
N ALA A 9 -39.70 2.51 -5.92
CA ALA A 9 -38.67 2.88 -6.91
C ALA A 9 -37.85 4.09 -6.46
N GLY A 10 -38.51 5.14 -5.89
CA GLY A 10 -37.82 6.31 -5.35
C GLY A 10 -36.91 5.97 -4.16
N PHE A 11 -37.36 5.10 -3.28
CA PHE A 11 -36.56 4.61 -2.15
C PHE A 11 -35.33 3.81 -2.61
N LEU A 12 -35.51 2.88 -3.55
CA LEU A 12 -34.41 2.11 -4.12
C LEU A 12 -33.39 3.02 -4.84
N PHE A 13 -33.85 4.02 -5.58
CA PHE A 13 -32.99 4.99 -6.23
C PHE A 13 -32.17 5.80 -5.21
N PHE A 14 -32.81 6.23 -4.11
CA PHE A 14 -32.10 6.91 -3.02
C PHE A 14 -31.04 6.02 -2.38
N ILE A 15 -31.35 4.75 -2.12
CA ILE A 15 -30.36 3.77 -1.59
C ILE A 15 -29.17 3.64 -2.53
N VAL A 16 -29.40 3.50 -3.84
CA VAL A 16 -28.31 3.39 -4.83
C VAL A 16 -27.42 4.64 -4.80
N ILE A 17 -28.01 5.84 -4.75
CA ILE A 17 -27.24 7.09 -4.65
C ILE A 17 -26.43 7.11 -3.35
N ALA A 18 -27.05 6.78 -2.20
CA ALA A 18 -26.38 6.78 -0.92
C ALA A 18 -25.19 5.81 -0.87
N ILE A 19 -25.39 4.59 -1.38
CA ILE A 19 -24.31 3.59 -1.49
C ILE A 19 -23.21 4.09 -2.43
N SER A 20 -23.56 4.63 -3.60
CA SER A 20 -22.58 5.16 -4.56
C SER A 20 -21.77 6.32 -3.96
N ALA A 21 -22.42 7.24 -3.28
CA ALA A 21 -21.77 8.34 -2.57
C ALA A 21 -20.84 7.81 -1.46
N PHE A 22 -21.31 6.86 -0.66
CA PHE A 22 -20.51 6.24 0.39
C PHE A 22 -19.24 5.57 -0.19
N LEU A 23 -19.38 4.72 -1.19
CA LEU A 23 -18.25 4.02 -1.82
C LEU A 23 -17.27 4.97 -2.53
N THR A 24 -17.76 6.13 -2.99
CA THR A 24 -16.91 7.15 -3.63
C THR A 24 -16.12 7.98 -2.62
N PHE A 25 -16.75 8.40 -1.53
CA PHE A 25 -16.16 9.39 -0.63
C PHE A 25 -15.55 8.77 0.64
N ALA A 26 -16.11 7.69 1.19
CA ALA A 26 -15.65 7.12 2.44
C ALA A 26 -14.21 6.58 2.39
N PRO A 27 -13.77 5.84 1.35
CA PRO A 27 -12.38 5.36 1.28
C PRO A 27 -11.37 6.51 1.26
N ALA A 28 -11.64 7.55 0.46
CA ALA A 28 -10.77 8.72 0.37
C ALA A 28 -10.74 9.51 1.69
N TYR A 29 -11.87 9.61 2.39
CA TYR A 29 -11.95 10.23 3.72
C TYR A 29 -11.14 9.45 4.76
N VAL A 30 -11.30 8.12 4.81
CA VAL A 30 -10.54 7.26 5.73
C VAL A 30 -9.05 7.37 5.43
N GLU A 31 -8.64 7.26 4.16
CA GLU A 31 -7.24 7.42 3.79
C GLU A 31 -6.69 8.78 4.23
N LYS A 32 -7.40 9.88 3.95
CA LYS A 32 -6.98 11.23 4.34
C LYS A 32 -6.83 11.37 5.86
N SER A 33 -7.75 10.80 6.64
CA SER A 33 -7.70 10.86 8.12
C SER A 33 -6.55 10.07 8.71
N ARG A 34 -6.10 9.01 8.05
CA ARG A 34 -5.01 8.14 8.51
C ARG A 34 -3.64 8.55 7.96
N ASN A 35 -3.62 9.32 6.88
CA ASN A 35 -2.41 9.74 6.17
C ASN A 35 -2.31 11.28 6.08
N SER A 36 -2.74 12.00 7.12
CA SER A 36 -2.65 13.44 7.16
C SER A 36 -1.20 13.90 7.22
N ILE A 37 -0.93 15.01 6.53
CA ILE A 37 0.35 15.72 6.59
C ILE A 37 0.08 17.05 7.28
N VAL A 38 0.89 17.39 8.30
CA VAL A 38 0.89 18.72 8.90
C VAL A 38 1.66 19.65 7.95
N PRO A 39 1.02 20.69 7.40
CA PRO A 39 1.71 21.65 6.56
C PRO A 39 2.80 22.37 7.36
N HIS A 40 3.99 22.48 6.78
CA HIS A 40 5.12 23.24 7.33
C HIS A 40 5.94 23.80 6.18
N ASP A 41 6.72 24.85 6.47
CA ASP A 41 7.72 25.35 5.55
C ASP A 41 8.83 24.30 5.35
N PRO A 42 9.50 24.29 4.19
CA PRO A 42 10.65 23.42 3.97
C PRO A 42 11.70 23.60 5.07
N TYR A 43 12.20 22.50 5.63
CA TYR A 43 13.29 22.56 6.60
C TYR A 43 14.56 23.10 5.94
N PRO A 44 15.29 24.04 6.59
CA PRO A 44 16.54 24.53 6.05
C PRO A 44 17.60 23.41 6.04
N VAL A 45 18.18 23.16 4.89
CA VAL A 45 19.24 22.17 4.71
C VAL A 45 20.52 22.88 4.30
N SER A 46 21.63 22.63 5.00
CA SER A 46 22.94 23.20 4.62
C SER A 46 23.44 22.53 3.33
N LYS A 47 24.27 23.25 2.55
CA LYS A 47 24.88 22.69 1.35
C LYS A 47 25.73 21.45 1.63
N THR A 48 26.38 21.38 2.79
CA THR A 48 27.18 20.23 3.20
C THR A 48 26.29 19.03 3.49
N ALA A 49 25.16 19.22 4.18
CA ALA A 49 24.20 18.15 4.45
C ALA A 49 23.56 17.62 3.16
N GLN A 50 23.21 18.52 2.23
CA GLN A 50 22.69 18.13 0.92
C GLN A 50 23.72 17.33 0.12
N ALA A 51 24.97 17.81 0.05
CA ALA A 51 26.05 17.11 -0.67
C ALA A 51 26.29 15.70 -0.09
N LEU A 52 26.25 15.55 1.24
CA LEU A 52 26.36 14.24 1.87
C LEU A 52 25.15 13.36 1.51
N HIS A 53 23.93 13.87 1.65
CA HIS A 53 22.70 13.16 1.33
C HIS A 53 22.69 12.63 -0.12
N ASP A 54 23.20 13.43 -1.07
CA ASP A 54 23.26 13.06 -2.48
C ASP A 54 24.21 11.88 -2.77
N THR A 55 25.14 11.58 -1.85
CA THR A 55 26.06 10.44 -1.95
C THR A 55 25.53 9.16 -1.31
N LEU A 56 24.44 9.24 -0.54
CA LEU A 56 23.92 8.10 0.20
C LEU A 56 23.12 7.15 -0.71
N LEU A 57 23.23 5.87 -0.40
CA LEU A 57 22.31 4.83 -0.86
C LEU A 57 21.27 4.60 0.23
N ILE A 58 20.06 5.13 0.03
CA ILE A 58 19.02 5.14 1.05
C ILE A 58 18.05 3.99 0.80
N GLY A 59 17.83 3.15 1.82
CA GLY A 59 16.79 2.13 1.84
C GLY A 59 15.73 2.47 2.89
N ASP A 60 14.47 2.46 2.50
CA ASP A 60 13.32 2.49 3.39
C ASP A 60 12.69 1.10 3.46
N TRP A 61 12.62 0.54 4.66
CA TRP A 61 12.25 -0.86 4.86
C TRP A 61 10.76 -1.08 5.12
N HIS A 62 9.93 -0.02 5.17
CA HIS A 62 8.51 -0.20 5.47
C HIS A 62 7.62 0.93 4.97
N ALA A 63 6.72 0.63 4.03
CA ALA A 63 5.65 1.55 3.65
C ALA A 63 4.40 0.80 3.16
N ASP A 64 3.27 1.03 3.83
CA ASP A 64 1.97 0.40 3.55
C ASP A 64 1.17 1.13 2.46
N SER A 65 1.89 1.73 1.51
CA SER A 65 1.27 2.59 0.49
C SER A 65 0.32 1.84 -0.44
N LEU A 66 0.53 0.52 -0.60
CA LEU A 66 -0.29 -0.35 -1.45
C LEU A 66 -1.67 -0.65 -0.86
N LEU A 67 -1.88 -0.44 0.44
CA LEU A 67 -3.18 -0.60 1.08
C LEU A 67 -4.22 0.38 0.51
N TRP A 68 -3.79 1.56 0.08
CA TRP A 68 -4.67 2.66 -0.29
C TRP A 68 -5.01 2.67 -1.79
N GLN A 69 -6.09 3.36 -2.13
CA GLN A 69 -6.58 3.47 -3.51
C GLN A 69 -5.79 4.47 -4.36
N ARG A 70 -5.03 5.36 -3.73
CA ARG A 70 -4.26 6.39 -4.44
C ARG A 70 -3.23 5.78 -5.38
N ASN A 71 -3.00 6.44 -6.50
CA ASN A 71 -1.94 6.07 -7.43
C ASN A 71 -0.59 6.62 -6.95
N ILE A 72 0.27 5.74 -6.40
CA ILE A 72 1.59 6.12 -5.89
C ILE A 72 2.61 6.46 -7.01
N ALA A 73 2.31 6.22 -8.27
CA ALA A 73 3.12 6.75 -9.39
C ALA A 73 3.01 8.28 -9.53
N LYS A 74 2.03 8.90 -8.87
CA LYS A 74 1.79 10.34 -8.88
C LYS A 74 1.98 10.92 -7.49
N ARG A 75 2.53 12.16 -7.42
CA ARG A 75 2.63 12.89 -6.16
C ARG A 75 1.23 13.10 -5.55
N GLY A 76 1.06 12.58 -4.34
CA GLY A 76 -0.17 12.74 -3.57
C GLY A 76 -0.17 14.01 -2.73
N ASN A 77 -1.35 14.40 -2.28
CA ASN A 77 -1.56 15.50 -1.31
C ASN A 77 -1.73 14.99 0.14
N ARG A 78 -1.45 13.71 0.38
CA ARG A 78 -1.52 13.03 1.67
C ARG A 78 -0.59 11.82 1.69
N GLY A 79 -0.24 11.31 2.87
CA GLY A 79 0.77 10.29 3.06
C GLY A 79 2.17 10.78 2.73
N GLN A 80 3.18 10.05 3.10
CA GLN A 80 4.59 10.44 2.93
C GLN A 80 5.25 9.73 1.74
N VAL A 81 4.76 8.57 1.33
CA VAL A 81 5.39 7.71 0.31
C VAL A 81 4.59 7.71 -0.99
N ASP A 82 5.21 8.19 -2.05
CA ASP A 82 4.89 7.97 -3.46
C ASP A 82 6.19 8.07 -4.28
N ILE A 83 6.16 7.55 -5.51
CA ILE A 83 7.36 7.46 -6.35
C ILE A 83 8.05 8.82 -6.56
N PRO A 84 7.33 9.93 -6.88
CA PRO A 84 7.97 11.24 -7.02
C PRO A 84 8.70 11.69 -5.76
N ARG A 85 8.12 11.51 -4.56
CA ARG A 85 8.75 11.89 -3.29
C ARG A 85 9.93 11.00 -2.92
N LEU A 86 9.85 9.69 -3.20
CA LEU A 86 10.97 8.78 -3.03
C LEU A 86 12.16 9.19 -3.91
N ILE A 87 11.91 9.53 -5.18
CA ILE A 87 12.95 10.03 -6.11
C ILE A 87 13.57 11.31 -5.58
N GLU A 88 12.77 12.28 -5.14
CA GLU A 88 13.25 13.55 -4.55
C GLU A 88 14.04 13.32 -3.25
N GLY A 89 13.62 12.36 -2.42
CA GLY A 89 14.29 11.94 -1.21
C GLY A 89 15.53 11.08 -1.43
N ASN A 90 15.97 10.88 -2.69
CA ASN A 90 17.11 10.03 -3.06
C ASN A 90 17.01 8.59 -2.55
N VAL A 91 15.79 8.08 -2.31
CA VAL A 91 15.57 6.70 -1.92
C VAL A 91 15.95 5.78 -3.09
N ALA A 92 16.77 4.79 -2.81
CA ALA A 92 17.20 3.81 -3.81
C ALA A 92 16.35 2.55 -3.76
N ILE A 93 15.99 2.12 -2.55
CA ILE A 93 15.22 0.89 -2.30
C ILE A 93 14.06 1.22 -1.36
N GLN A 94 12.86 0.77 -1.72
CA GLN A 94 11.66 0.86 -0.89
C GLN A 94 11.05 -0.51 -0.70
N VAL A 95 10.88 -0.94 0.55
CA VAL A 95 10.04 -2.11 0.85
C VAL A 95 8.59 -1.64 0.96
N PHE A 96 7.76 -2.10 0.04
CA PHE A 96 6.32 -1.90 0.05
C PHE A 96 5.67 -3.07 0.79
N THR A 97 5.15 -2.79 1.97
CA THR A 97 4.56 -3.80 2.84
C THR A 97 3.07 -3.99 2.57
N ALA A 98 2.66 -5.25 2.51
CA ALA A 98 1.26 -5.63 2.35
C ALA A 98 0.62 -5.83 3.73
N VAL A 99 -0.27 -4.93 4.12
CA VAL A 99 -1.12 -5.09 5.29
C VAL A 99 -2.33 -5.92 4.91
N THR A 100 -2.54 -7.05 5.59
CA THR A 100 -3.64 -7.96 5.26
C THR A 100 -4.68 -8.08 6.37
N LYS A 101 -4.28 -7.83 7.63
CA LYS A 101 -5.15 -7.88 8.81
C LYS A 101 -4.67 -6.89 9.86
N SER A 102 -5.59 -6.21 10.55
CA SER A 102 -5.28 -5.29 11.65
C SER A 102 -6.43 -5.28 12.66
N PRO A 103 -6.19 -5.38 13.98
CA PRO A 103 -7.24 -5.47 14.98
C PRO A 103 -8.00 -4.15 15.15
N LYS A 104 -9.30 -4.24 15.36
CA LYS A 104 -10.10 -3.09 15.78
C LYS A 104 -9.65 -2.68 17.19
N GLY A 105 -9.38 -1.38 17.35
CA GLY A 105 -8.94 -0.83 18.62
C GLY A 105 -7.47 -1.13 18.95
N GLN A 106 -6.66 -1.42 17.91
CA GLN A 106 -5.23 -1.68 18.12
C GLN A 106 -4.56 -0.62 18.99
N ASN A 107 -3.69 -1.06 19.88
CA ASN A 107 -2.93 -0.21 20.80
C ASN A 107 -1.61 -0.92 21.18
N TYR A 108 -0.76 -0.22 21.94
CA TYR A 108 0.55 -0.74 22.34
C TYR A 108 0.52 -1.69 23.55
N ASP A 109 -0.56 -1.69 24.32
CA ASP A 109 -0.60 -2.44 25.59
C ASP A 109 -1.09 -3.87 25.39
N ASN A 110 -2.23 -4.04 24.69
CA ASN A 110 -2.85 -5.35 24.51
C ASN A 110 -3.79 -5.35 23.29
N ASN A 111 -3.62 -6.36 22.44
CA ASN A 111 -4.51 -6.59 21.29
C ASN A 111 -5.10 -8.00 21.40
N ALA A 112 -6.42 -8.09 21.46
CA ALA A 112 -7.12 -9.37 21.53
C ALA A 112 -6.97 -10.14 20.21
N THR A 113 -6.63 -11.42 20.29
CA THR A 113 -6.38 -12.30 19.12
C THR A 113 -7.64 -12.53 18.26
N ASP A 114 -8.82 -12.36 18.86
CA ASP A 114 -10.14 -12.48 18.22
C ASP A 114 -10.75 -11.11 17.84
N ALA A 115 -10.00 -10.02 17.97
CA ALA A 115 -10.48 -8.70 17.60
C ALA A 115 -10.94 -8.66 16.13
N PRO A 116 -12.07 -7.98 15.83
CA PRO A 116 -12.52 -7.78 14.46
C PRO A 116 -11.45 -7.10 13.61
N ASP A 117 -11.35 -7.54 12.35
CA ASP A 117 -10.36 -7.00 11.41
C ASP A 117 -10.82 -5.64 10.82
N ASN A 118 -9.97 -4.64 10.93
CA ASN A 118 -10.20 -3.31 10.34
C ASN A 118 -9.97 -3.24 8.82
N ILE A 119 -9.22 -4.21 8.26
CA ILE A 119 -8.88 -4.21 6.83
C ILE A 119 -10.05 -4.70 5.99
N THR A 120 -10.85 -5.64 6.50
CA THR A 120 -12.01 -6.16 5.76
C THR A 120 -12.97 -5.05 5.31
N PRO A 121 -13.50 -4.16 6.18
CA PRO A 121 -14.38 -3.09 5.72
C PRO A 121 -13.68 -2.10 4.78
N LEU A 122 -12.37 -1.90 4.94
CA LEU A 122 -11.59 -1.01 4.08
C LEU A 122 -11.49 -1.57 2.65
N VAL A 123 -11.13 -2.84 2.48
CA VAL A 123 -10.98 -3.46 1.14
C VAL A 123 -12.32 -3.57 0.42
N VAL A 124 -13.41 -3.84 1.16
CA VAL A 124 -14.78 -3.82 0.61
C VAL A 124 -15.16 -2.40 0.18
N GLY A 125 -14.93 -1.41 1.03
CA GLY A 125 -15.24 0.00 0.73
C GLY A 125 -14.42 0.55 -0.44
N GLN A 126 -13.18 0.10 -0.62
CA GLN A 126 -12.33 0.44 -1.77
C GLN A 126 -12.66 -0.38 -3.03
N LEU A 127 -13.67 -1.25 -3.00
CA LEU A 127 -14.06 -2.13 -4.10
C LEU A 127 -12.89 -2.98 -4.64
N TRP A 128 -12.06 -3.49 -3.74
CA TRP A 128 -11.04 -4.46 -4.14
C TRP A 128 -11.72 -5.72 -4.70
N PRO A 129 -11.02 -6.52 -5.52
CA PRO A 129 -11.59 -7.75 -6.08
C PRO A 129 -12.25 -8.62 -5.01
N PRO A 130 -13.44 -9.20 -5.25
CA PRO A 130 -14.18 -9.97 -4.23
C PRO A 130 -13.37 -11.07 -3.54
N ARG A 131 -12.37 -11.66 -4.23
CA ARG A 131 -11.46 -12.67 -3.65
C ARG A 131 -10.70 -12.15 -2.43
N THR A 132 -10.44 -10.84 -2.33
CA THR A 132 -9.72 -10.22 -1.22
C THR A 132 -10.58 -9.99 0.02
N TRP A 133 -11.90 -10.07 -0.09
CA TRP A 133 -12.80 -9.72 1.00
C TRP A 133 -12.72 -10.71 2.15
N THR A 134 -12.47 -11.98 1.85
CA THR A 134 -12.43 -13.08 2.82
C THR A 134 -11.06 -13.77 2.92
N SER A 135 -10.14 -13.59 1.95
CA SER A 135 -8.84 -14.23 1.93
C SER A 135 -7.71 -13.20 2.21
N LEU A 136 -6.94 -13.45 3.25
CA LEU A 136 -5.78 -12.64 3.60
C LEU A 136 -4.63 -12.86 2.59
N LEU A 137 -4.51 -14.07 2.05
CA LEU A 137 -3.59 -14.38 0.97
C LEU A 137 -3.90 -13.54 -0.27
N GLU A 138 -5.16 -13.52 -0.71
CA GLU A 138 -5.56 -12.74 -1.88
C GLU A 138 -5.37 -11.22 -1.68
N ARG A 139 -5.44 -10.71 -0.44
CA ARG A 139 -5.09 -9.32 -0.13
C ARG A 139 -3.61 -9.04 -0.36
N ALA A 140 -2.71 -9.95 0.03
CA ALA A 140 -1.28 -9.80 -0.23
C ALA A 140 -0.99 -9.88 -1.73
N LEU A 141 -1.54 -10.87 -2.43
CA LEU A 141 -1.38 -11.05 -3.87
C LEU A 141 -1.88 -9.83 -4.65
N TYR A 142 -3.03 -9.27 -4.28
CA TYR A 142 -3.57 -8.07 -4.95
C TYR A 142 -2.70 -6.83 -4.74
N GLN A 143 -2.09 -6.66 -3.57
CA GLN A 143 -1.14 -5.57 -3.34
C GLN A 143 0.13 -5.75 -4.18
N ALA A 144 0.60 -6.99 -4.36
CA ALA A 144 1.68 -7.29 -5.29
C ALA A 144 1.30 -6.96 -6.74
N GLU A 145 0.11 -7.37 -7.20
CA GLU A 145 -0.43 -7.01 -8.54
C GLU A 145 -0.42 -5.48 -8.75
N LYS A 146 -0.80 -4.70 -7.74
CA LYS A 146 -0.77 -3.23 -7.81
C LYS A 146 0.64 -2.69 -8.04
N LEU A 147 1.66 -3.20 -7.31
CA LEU A 147 3.04 -2.74 -7.47
C LEU A 147 3.60 -3.10 -8.84
N HIS A 148 3.37 -4.33 -9.29
CA HIS A 148 3.79 -4.77 -10.63
C HIS A 148 3.17 -3.92 -11.73
N ALA A 149 1.86 -3.65 -11.65
CA ALA A 149 1.17 -2.79 -12.61
C ALA A 149 1.75 -1.36 -12.64
N ILE A 150 2.10 -0.80 -11.47
CA ILE A 150 2.74 0.52 -11.38
C ILE A 150 4.12 0.49 -12.05
N ALA A 151 4.93 -0.53 -11.78
CA ALA A 151 6.26 -0.67 -12.38
C ALA A 151 6.19 -0.83 -13.91
N GLU A 152 5.25 -1.63 -14.41
CA GLU A 152 5.02 -1.80 -15.85
C GLU A 152 4.67 -0.48 -16.55
N HIS A 153 3.86 0.37 -15.91
CA HIS A 153 3.48 1.67 -16.47
C HIS A 153 4.48 2.80 -16.19
N SER A 154 5.51 2.54 -15.38
CA SER A 154 6.51 3.53 -14.98
C SER A 154 7.94 2.93 -14.94
N PRO A 155 8.42 2.27 -16.00
CA PRO A 155 9.63 1.45 -15.99
C PRO A 155 10.91 2.26 -15.71
N ASN A 156 10.89 3.57 -15.98
CA ASN A 156 12.02 4.48 -15.71
C ASN A 156 12.02 5.04 -14.28
N GLN A 157 11.00 4.74 -13.48
CA GLN A 157 10.84 5.27 -12.13
C GLN A 157 10.81 4.19 -11.04
N LEU A 158 10.30 2.98 -11.37
CA LEU A 158 10.15 1.88 -10.44
C LEU A 158 10.46 0.55 -11.14
N SER A 159 11.24 -0.29 -10.49
CA SER A 159 11.40 -1.71 -10.83
C SER A 159 11.09 -2.56 -9.62
N VAL A 160 10.38 -3.67 -9.81
CA VAL A 160 10.17 -4.64 -8.72
C VAL A 160 11.39 -5.56 -8.67
N ILE A 161 12.00 -5.69 -7.49
CA ILE A 161 13.19 -6.51 -7.26
C ILE A 161 12.75 -7.81 -6.59
N THR A 162 13.04 -8.93 -7.23
CA THR A 162 12.68 -10.27 -6.76
C THR A 162 13.87 -11.23 -6.66
N SER A 163 15.04 -10.79 -7.10
CA SER A 163 16.26 -11.60 -7.09
C SER A 163 17.50 -10.77 -6.76
N LEU A 164 18.57 -11.43 -6.34
CA LEU A 164 19.88 -10.81 -6.11
C LEU A 164 20.42 -10.16 -7.39
N ALA A 165 20.27 -10.83 -8.53
CA ALA A 165 20.74 -10.31 -9.82
C ALA A 165 20.03 -9.00 -10.20
N GLU A 166 18.71 -8.89 -9.95
CA GLU A 166 17.94 -7.66 -10.19
C GLU A 166 18.37 -6.56 -9.22
N LEU A 167 18.65 -6.89 -7.95
CA LEU A 167 19.16 -5.92 -6.99
C LEU A 167 20.53 -5.38 -7.43
N GLU A 168 21.46 -6.25 -7.82
CA GLU A 168 22.78 -5.84 -8.29
C GLU A 168 22.70 -4.97 -9.55
N ALA A 169 21.86 -5.33 -10.52
CA ALA A 169 21.61 -4.54 -11.72
C ALA A 169 21.03 -3.16 -11.37
N HIS A 170 20.11 -3.11 -10.42
CA HIS A 170 19.53 -1.85 -9.92
C HIS A 170 20.61 -0.96 -9.27
N LEU A 171 21.46 -1.53 -8.41
CA LEU A 171 22.54 -0.76 -7.75
C LEU A 171 23.57 -0.24 -8.75
N VAL A 172 23.93 -1.03 -9.78
CA VAL A 172 24.79 -0.58 -10.89
C VAL A 172 24.14 0.58 -11.64
N SER A 173 22.84 0.48 -11.96
CA SER A 173 22.10 1.58 -12.61
C SER A 173 22.06 2.85 -11.74
N ARG A 174 21.88 2.70 -10.43
CA ARG A 174 21.92 3.83 -9.47
C ARG A 174 23.31 4.49 -9.45
N ALA A 175 24.38 3.69 -9.43
CA ALA A 175 25.76 4.20 -9.49
C ALA A 175 26.05 4.95 -10.81
N ALA A 176 25.39 4.56 -11.91
CA ALA A 176 25.44 5.25 -13.20
C ALA A 176 24.54 6.51 -13.28
N GLY A 177 23.88 6.90 -12.17
CA GLY A 177 23.09 8.14 -12.08
C GLY A 177 21.57 7.96 -12.23
N SER A 178 21.06 6.74 -12.38
CA SER A 178 19.61 6.50 -12.36
C SER A 178 19.01 6.96 -11.04
N LYS A 179 17.80 7.51 -11.09
CA LYS A 179 16.98 7.85 -9.92
C LYS A 179 15.78 6.92 -9.72
N ALA A 180 15.71 5.84 -10.50
CA ALA A 180 14.66 4.83 -10.34
C ALA A 180 14.69 4.20 -8.94
N ILE A 181 13.54 3.79 -8.45
CA ILE A 181 13.36 3.13 -7.16
C ILE A 181 13.35 1.62 -7.38
N GLY A 182 14.11 0.88 -6.58
CA GLY A 182 13.99 -0.56 -6.45
C GLY A 182 12.91 -0.88 -5.43
N GLY A 183 11.77 -1.42 -5.88
CA GLY A 183 10.67 -1.82 -5.01
C GLY A 183 10.79 -3.28 -4.60
N LEU A 184 10.81 -3.58 -3.30
CA LEU A 184 10.66 -4.93 -2.77
C LEU A 184 9.27 -5.10 -2.17
N LEU A 185 8.68 -6.27 -2.35
CA LEU A 185 7.41 -6.62 -1.71
C LEU A 185 7.68 -7.28 -0.35
N GLY A 186 7.11 -6.68 0.69
CA GLY A 186 7.07 -7.19 2.05
C GLY A 186 5.67 -7.58 2.50
N ILE A 187 5.56 -8.29 3.61
CA ILE A 187 4.30 -8.63 4.26
C ILE A 187 4.39 -8.28 5.73
N GLU A 188 3.45 -7.52 6.23
CA GLU A 188 3.31 -7.16 7.63
C GLU A 188 2.42 -8.19 8.35
N GLY A 189 3.08 -9.12 9.04
CA GLY A 189 2.45 -10.28 9.68
C GLY A 189 2.16 -11.45 8.73
N ALA A 190 2.49 -12.67 9.14
CA ALA A 190 2.35 -13.89 8.34
C ALA A 190 0.89 -14.39 8.19
N HIS A 191 -0.09 -13.53 8.43
CA HIS A 191 -1.52 -13.83 8.27
C HIS A 191 -1.92 -14.36 6.89
N PRO A 192 -1.27 -13.93 5.76
CA PRO A 192 -1.55 -14.48 4.44
C PRO A 192 -1.28 -15.98 4.29
N LEU A 193 -0.49 -16.58 5.17
CA LEU A 193 -0.30 -18.03 5.16
C LEU A 193 -1.59 -18.78 5.53
N GLN A 194 -2.49 -18.18 6.31
CA GLN A 194 -3.80 -18.76 6.66
C GLN A 194 -3.69 -20.19 7.25
N GLY A 195 -2.57 -20.51 7.94
CA GLY A 195 -2.30 -21.83 8.50
C GLY A 195 -1.80 -22.89 7.49
N ASP A 196 -1.55 -22.51 6.24
CA ASP A 196 -1.04 -23.39 5.18
C ASP A 196 0.28 -22.84 4.64
N LEU A 197 1.38 -23.55 4.93
CA LEU A 197 2.72 -23.15 4.47
C LEU A 197 2.89 -23.19 2.95
N SER A 198 2.07 -23.94 2.21
CA SER A 198 2.12 -23.94 0.74
C SER A 198 1.74 -22.58 0.13
N ASN A 199 1.07 -21.71 0.90
CA ASN A 199 0.82 -20.33 0.47
C ASN A 199 2.11 -19.50 0.37
N MET A 200 3.23 -19.95 0.97
CA MET A 200 4.53 -19.32 0.80
C MET A 200 4.97 -19.30 -0.67
N ASP A 201 4.79 -20.42 -1.38
CA ASP A 201 5.16 -20.54 -2.80
C ASP A 201 4.38 -19.53 -3.65
N ARG A 202 3.09 -19.30 -3.32
CA ARG A 202 2.25 -18.32 -4.01
C ARG A 202 2.71 -16.87 -3.74
N LEU A 203 3.10 -16.58 -2.52
CA LEU A 203 3.61 -15.27 -2.13
C LEU A 203 4.98 -15.01 -2.76
N GLU A 204 5.87 -16.00 -2.76
CA GLU A 204 7.17 -15.90 -3.43
C GLU A 204 7.01 -15.68 -4.93
N ALA A 205 6.15 -16.47 -5.60
CA ALA A 205 5.85 -16.32 -7.02
C ALA A 205 5.28 -14.94 -7.37
N ALA A 206 4.51 -14.31 -6.44
CA ALA A 206 4.03 -12.94 -6.59
C ALA A 206 5.10 -11.86 -6.36
N GLY A 207 6.30 -12.24 -5.91
CA GLY A 207 7.44 -11.34 -5.71
C GLY A 207 7.70 -10.93 -4.27
N HIS A 208 6.96 -11.44 -3.29
CA HIS A 208 7.27 -11.15 -1.89
C HIS A 208 8.61 -11.76 -1.47
N ARG A 209 9.45 -10.98 -0.77
CA ARG A 209 10.80 -11.40 -0.32
C ARG A 209 11.04 -11.11 1.16
N VAL A 210 10.16 -10.35 1.80
CA VAL A 210 10.25 -10.01 3.22
C VAL A 210 8.92 -10.37 3.88
N ILE A 211 8.96 -11.11 4.99
CA ILE A 211 7.77 -11.50 5.76
C ILE A 211 8.04 -11.25 7.23
N GLY A 212 7.28 -10.34 7.84
CA GLY A 212 7.15 -10.22 9.28
C GLY A 212 6.30 -11.37 9.81
N LEU A 213 6.75 -12.03 10.89
CA LEU A 213 6.01 -13.17 11.44
C LEU A 213 4.71 -12.73 12.14
N GLN A 214 4.71 -11.56 12.75
CA GLN A 214 3.60 -11.02 13.53
C GLN A 214 3.29 -9.58 13.12
N HIS A 215 2.01 -9.21 13.27
CA HIS A 215 1.50 -7.85 13.23
C HIS A 215 0.32 -7.74 14.20
N PHE A 216 0.54 -7.14 15.40
CA PHE A 216 -0.41 -6.89 16.48
C PHE A 216 -1.07 -8.12 17.13
N PHE A 217 -1.39 -9.19 16.42
CA PHE A 217 -2.03 -10.40 16.96
C PHE A 217 -1.80 -11.62 16.09
#